data_a51c0c80c7c581aa150fce210c28e7e6
#
_entry.id   a51c0c80c7c581aa150fce210c28e7e6
#
_cell.length_a   1.000
_cell.length_b   1.000
_cell.length_c   1.000
_cell.angle_alpha   90.00
_cell.angle_beta   90.00
_cell.angle_gamma   90.00
#
_symmetry.space_group_name_H-M   'P 1'
#
loop_
_entity.id
_entity.type
_entity.pdbx_description
1 polymer ?
#
loop_
_entity_poly.entity_id
_entity_poly.type
_entity_poly.pdbx_seq_one_letter_code
_entity_poly.pdbx_strand_id
1 'polypeptide(L)'
;DVYKRQALYRIHAAPSEEKLTSFRAFLSECGLSLEGGMKPTTKDYAKLLEQVKDRPDHELIQTMLLRSLSQAVYHADNIGHFGLALEEYAHFTSPIRRYPDLTLHRGIKYLLVKEKGAKRKTTDTGGYHYSFDEMDLLGDHCSMTERRADDATREVADWLKCEYMQDHVGAEFSGVISSVTGFGLFVRLDDLFIDGLVHISTLDNDYYQFDATKQRLIGENSGMIYRLGDKVKIRVVAVHLEQKMVDFSLVESARKPRRVGKTAKQKAKKVFKELPPKASKKRKSAVKNKDVSKKPTRKRKK
;
A
#
# COMPACT_ATOMS: atom_id res chain seq x y z
N ASP A 1 17.73 1.13 28.17
CA ASP A 1 16.84 0.43 29.11
C ASP A 1 17.60 -0.02 30.37
N VAL A 2 17.94 0.93 31.24
CA VAL A 2 18.67 0.69 32.51
C VAL A 2 17.86 -0.21 33.46
N TYR A 3 16.54 -0.27 33.31
CA TYR A 3 15.63 -0.96 34.24
C TYR A 3 15.00 -2.24 33.69
N LYS A 4 15.32 -2.65 32.44
CA LYS A 4 14.71 -3.82 31.78
C LYS A 4 13.17 -3.84 31.92
N ARG A 5 12.52 -2.71 31.64
CA ARG A 5 11.07 -2.55 31.78
C ARG A 5 10.42 -2.57 30.40
N GLN A 6 9.22 -3.16 30.37
CA GLN A 6 8.44 -3.28 29.14
C GLN A 6 7.86 -1.92 28.73
N ALA A 7 7.96 -1.60 27.47
CA ALA A 7 7.32 -0.46 26.82
C ALA A 7 6.82 -0.88 25.44
N LEU A 8 5.83 -0.15 24.91
CA LEU A 8 5.47 -0.31 23.50
C LEU A 8 6.39 0.53 22.64
N TYR A 9 7.17 -0.14 21.81
CA TYR A 9 7.97 0.47 20.78
C TYR A 9 7.14 0.69 19.52
N ARG A 10 7.47 1.73 18.77
CA ARG A 10 7.01 1.89 17.38
C ARG A 10 8.10 1.33 16.48
N ILE A 11 7.97 0.08 16.13
CA ILE A 11 8.96 -0.62 15.32
C ILE A 11 8.65 -0.48 13.83
N HIS A 12 9.69 -0.45 13.01
CA HIS A 12 9.59 -0.48 11.55
C HIS A 12 10.64 -1.45 11.02
N ALA A 13 10.19 -2.62 10.63
CA ALA A 13 11.07 -3.64 10.08
C ALA A 13 11.66 -3.22 8.73
N ALA A 14 12.84 -3.74 8.41
CA ALA A 14 13.40 -3.64 7.07
C ALA A 14 12.44 -4.26 6.03
N PRO A 15 12.56 -3.89 4.75
CA PRO A 15 11.77 -4.46 3.66
C PRO A 15 11.85 -5.99 3.62
N SER A 16 10.75 -6.65 3.26
CA SER A 16 10.77 -8.10 3.01
C SER A 16 11.60 -8.45 1.77
N GLU A 17 12.14 -9.66 1.73
CA GLU A 17 12.96 -10.13 0.60
C GLU A 17 12.23 -10.04 -0.75
N GLU A 18 10.93 -10.35 -0.79
CA GLU A 18 10.11 -10.25 -2.00
C GLU A 18 9.99 -8.82 -2.49
N LYS A 19 9.69 -7.89 -1.57
CA LYS A 19 9.59 -6.46 -1.88
C LYS A 19 10.93 -5.88 -2.33
N LEU A 20 12.01 -6.28 -1.66
CA LEU A 20 13.37 -5.86 -2.00
C LEU A 20 13.77 -6.36 -3.38
N THR A 21 13.51 -7.62 -3.70
CA THR A 21 13.80 -8.23 -5.00
C THR A 21 13.02 -7.52 -6.12
N SER A 22 11.72 -7.28 -5.91
CA SER A 22 10.87 -6.56 -6.85
C SER A 22 11.35 -5.12 -7.09
N PHE A 23 11.74 -4.43 -6.01
CA PHE A 23 12.26 -3.06 -6.10
C PHE A 23 13.60 -3.00 -6.83
N ARG A 24 14.50 -3.95 -6.61
CA ARG A 24 15.77 -4.05 -7.32
C ARG A 24 15.60 -4.35 -8.80
N ALA A 25 14.68 -5.24 -9.16
CA ALA A 25 14.35 -5.49 -10.55
C ALA A 25 13.87 -4.21 -11.25
N PHE A 26 12.99 -3.43 -10.58
CA PHE A 26 12.55 -2.13 -11.06
C PHE A 26 13.71 -1.13 -11.22
N LEU A 27 14.60 -1.00 -10.22
CA LEU A 27 15.75 -0.10 -10.27
C LEU A 27 16.70 -0.45 -11.41
N SER A 28 16.97 -1.74 -11.63
CA SER A 28 17.80 -2.22 -12.75
C SER A 28 17.27 -1.77 -14.11
N GLU A 29 15.95 -1.76 -14.29
CA GLU A 29 15.31 -1.26 -15.52
C GLU A 29 15.45 0.27 -15.68
N CYS A 30 15.60 1.00 -14.56
CA CYS A 30 15.87 2.43 -14.55
C CYS A 30 17.38 2.74 -14.69
N GLY A 31 18.23 1.72 -14.81
CA GLY A 31 19.69 1.86 -14.84
C GLY A 31 20.29 2.24 -13.50
N LEU A 32 19.63 1.88 -12.41
CA LEU A 32 20.03 2.14 -11.01
C LEU A 32 20.27 0.84 -10.26
N SER A 33 20.98 0.94 -9.14
CA SER A 33 21.19 -0.16 -8.21
C SER A 33 21.05 0.31 -6.78
N LEU A 34 20.51 -0.55 -5.91
CA LEU A 34 20.48 -0.33 -4.47
C LEU A 34 21.65 -1.10 -3.83
N GLU A 35 22.51 -0.37 -3.13
CA GLU A 35 23.63 -0.94 -2.36
C GLU A 35 23.13 -1.79 -1.17
N GLY A 36 24.03 -2.41 -0.42
CA GLY A 36 23.71 -3.15 0.82
C GLY A 36 23.27 -4.61 0.62
N GLY A 37 23.37 -5.18 -0.59
CA GLY A 37 23.07 -6.60 -0.83
C GLY A 37 21.65 -6.99 -0.37
N MET A 38 21.49 -8.14 0.28
CA MET A 38 20.19 -8.62 0.79
C MET A 38 19.69 -7.90 2.04
N LYS A 39 20.50 -7.05 2.67
CA LYS A 39 20.15 -6.28 3.87
C LYS A 39 20.55 -4.81 3.71
N PRO A 40 19.92 -4.07 2.80
CA PRO A 40 20.21 -2.65 2.63
C PRO A 40 19.87 -1.88 3.90
N THR A 41 20.67 -0.90 4.22
CA THR A 41 20.47 0.01 5.34
C THR A 41 19.72 1.26 4.90
N THR A 42 19.21 2.03 5.86
CA THR A 42 18.61 3.35 5.58
C THR A 42 19.57 4.30 4.87
N LYS A 43 20.89 4.17 5.11
CA LYS A 43 21.91 4.96 4.40
C LYS A 43 21.96 4.62 2.90
N ASP A 44 21.76 3.36 2.54
CA ASP A 44 21.74 2.93 1.13
C ASP A 44 20.51 3.50 0.41
N TYR A 45 19.37 3.53 1.09
CA TYR A 45 18.16 4.19 0.59
C TYR A 45 18.33 5.71 0.45
N ALA A 46 18.97 6.37 1.43
CA ALA A 46 19.25 7.80 1.36
C ALA A 46 20.19 8.15 0.19
N LYS A 47 21.24 7.35 -0.04
CA LYS A 47 22.12 7.52 -1.20
C LYS A 47 21.36 7.38 -2.52
N LEU A 48 20.47 6.38 -2.63
CA LEU A 48 19.64 6.21 -3.82
C LEU A 48 18.75 7.43 -4.05
N LEU A 49 18.11 7.96 -3.01
CA LEU A 49 17.28 9.16 -3.12
C LEU A 49 18.07 10.38 -3.59
N GLU A 50 19.29 10.57 -3.11
CA GLU A 50 20.14 11.67 -3.56
C GLU A 50 20.57 11.50 -5.04
N GLN A 51 20.87 10.28 -5.47
CA GLN A 51 21.20 9.98 -6.87
C GLN A 51 20.05 10.26 -7.85
N VAL A 52 18.81 10.13 -7.39
CA VAL A 52 17.64 10.29 -8.27
C VAL A 52 17.01 11.67 -8.21
N LYS A 53 17.42 12.55 -7.33
CA LYS A 53 16.82 13.84 -7.00
C LYS A 53 16.53 14.71 -8.24
N ASP A 54 17.46 14.79 -9.17
CA ASP A 54 17.37 15.64 -10.35
C ASP A 54 16.90 14.88 -11.61
N ARG A 55 16.47 13.63 -11.45
CA ARG A 55 15.99 12.81 -12.56
C ARG A 55 14.52 13.11 -12.89
N PRO A 56 14.13 13.04 -14.17
CA PRO A 56 12.72 13.24 -14.56
C PRO A 56 11.77 12.14 -14.03
N ASP A 57 12.31 11.00 -13.60
CA ASP A 57 11.58 9.85 -13.05
C ASP A 57 11.72 9.71 -11.53
N HIS A 58 12.21 10.76 -10.82
CA HIS A 58 12.45 10.72 -9.39
C HIS A 58 11.19 10.38 -8.57
N GLU A 59 10.03 10.98 -8.91
CA GLU A 59 8.75 10.73 -8.21
C GLU A 59 8.31 9.26 -8.33
N LEU A 60 8.51 8.68 -9.51
CA LEU A 60 8.25 7.26 -9.74
C LEU A 60 9.12 6.39 -8.84
N ILE A 61 10.43 6.68 -8.80
CA ILE A 61 11.39 5.91 -8.01
C ILE A 61 11.09 6.05 -6.51
N GLN A 62 10.77 7.26 -6.03
CA GLN A 62 10.35 7.49 -4.65
C GLN A 62 9.09 6.72 -4.30
N THR A 63 8.09 6.70 -5.17
CA THR A 63 6.86 5.94 -4.96
C THR A 63 7.14 4.44 -4.86
N MET A 64 7.96 3.90 -5.74
CA MET A 64 8.33 2.49 -5.73
C MET A 64 9.18 2.13 -4.50
N LEU A 65 10.05 3.04 -4.06
CA LEU A 65 10.81 2.92 -2.83
C LEU A 65 9.88 2.83 -1.62
N LEU A 66 8.92 3.75 -1.47
CA LEU A 66 7.95 3.74 -0.38
C LEU A 66 7.11 2.45 -0.36
N ARG A 67 6.67 1.98 -1.53
CA ARG A 67 5.92 0.72 -1.66
C ARG A 67 6.77 -0.51 -1.26
N SER A 68 8.09 -0.43 -1.37
CA SER A 68 9.00 -1.51 -0.98
C SER A 68 9.15 -1.63 0.55
N LEU A 69 8.88 -0.57 1.31
CA LEU A 69 9.02 -0.57 2.75
C LEU A 69 7.95 -1.41 3.44
N SER A 70 8.25 -1.82 4.66
CA SER A 70 7.29 -2.43 5.57
C SER A 70 6.42 -1.35 6.22
N GLN A 71 5.36 -1.75 6.90
CA GLN A 71 4.55 -0.84 7.69
C GLN A 71 5.04 -0.82 9.14
N ALA A 72 5.08 0.36 9.77
CA ALA A 72 5.41 0.47 11.17
C ALA A 72 4.25 -0.04 12.04
N VAL A 73 4.58 -0.74 13.14
CA VAL A 73 3.61 -1.31 14.08
C VAL A 73 4.05 -1.06 15.52
N TYR A 74 3.15 -1.27 16.48
CA TYR A 74 3.50 -1.28 17.90
C TYR A 74 3.84 -2.70 18.33
N HIS A 75 4.92 -2.85 19.08
CA HIS A 75 5.37 -4.16 19.58
C HIS A 75 6.12 -4.02 20.90
N ALA A 76 6.10 -5.08 21.72
CA ALA A 76 6.82 -5.12 22.99
C ALA A 76 8.33 -5.31 22.79
N ASP A 77 8.76 -6.02 21.75
CA ASP A 77 10.16 -6.17 21.37
C ASP A 77 10.64 -5.01 20.50
N ASN A 78 11.83 -4.52 20.81
CA ASN A 78 12.48 -3.49 20.03
C ASN A 78 13.34 -4.09 18.91
N ILE A 79 12.98 -3.83 17.67
CA ILE A 79 13.81 -4.14 16.48
C ILE A 79 14.29 -2.88 15.76
N GLY A 80 14.09 -1.72 16.37
CA GLY A 80 14.39 -0.42 15.79
C GLY A 80 13.35 0.10 14.82
N HIS A 81 13.59 1.28 14.30
CA HIS A 81 12.71 1.93 13.32
C HIS A 81 13.48 2.22 12.03
N PHE A 82 13.39 1.30 11.06
CA PHE A 82 14.12 1.38 9.81
C PHE A 82 13.92 2.72 9.08
N GLY A 83 12.68 3.15 8.88
CA GLY A 83 12.40 4.37 8.12
C GLY A 83 12.92 5.67 8.77
N LEU A 84 13.13 5.70 10.08
CA LEU A 84 13.71 6.83 10.82
C LEU A 84 15.20 6.66 11.13
N ALA A 85 15.77 5.49 10.84
CA ALA A 85 17.15 5.14 11.20
C ALA A 85 17.43 5.25 12.72
N LEU A 86 16.45 4.90 13.55
CA LEU A 86 16.56 4.92 15.01
C LEU A 86 16.66 3.51 15.56
N GLU A 87 17.55 3.29 16.51
CA GLU A 87 17.69 2.01 17.18
C GLU A 87 16.54 1.73 18.15
N GLU A 88 16.00 2.79 18.76
CA GLU A 88 14.85 2.74 19.66
C GLU A 88 13.90 3.89 19.33
N TYR A 89 12.61 3.57 19.19
CA TYR A 89 11.59 4.59 18.95
C TYR A 89 10.28 4.21 19.62
N ALA A 90 9.70 5.14 20.35
CA ALA A 90 8.41 5.00 20.99
C ALA A 90 7.61 6.31 20.88
N HIS A 91 6.30 6.19 20.80
CA HIS A 91 5.40 7.32 20.85
C HIS A 91 5.23 7.79 22.30
N PHE A 92 5.33 9.10 22.54
CA PHE A 92 5.30 9.69 23.89
C PHE A 92 4.45 10.94 23.99
N THR A 93 4.37 11.75 22.92
CA THR A 93 3.93 13.14 22.99
C THR A 93 2.41 13.34 22.89
N SER A 94 1.62 12.31 22.65
CA SER A 94 0.17 12.43 22.41
C SER A 94 -0.69 11.43 23.21
N PRO A 95 -0.58 11.41 24.56
CA PRO A 95 -1.26 10.41 25.39
C PRO A 95 -2.80 10.55 25.42
N ILE A 96 -3.35 11.69 24.97
CA ILE A 96 -4.80 11.91 24.90
C ILE A 96 -5.44 11.08 23.78
N ARG A 97 -4.76 10.93 22.64
CA ARG A 97 -5.29 10.29 21.44
C ARG A 97 -4.59 8.99 21.03
N ARG A 98 -3.43 8.70 21.61
CA ARG A 98 -2.68 7.47 21.35
C ARG A 98 -2.46 6.69 22.64
N TYR A 99 -3.07 5.53 22.73
CA TYR A 99 -2.97 4.67 23.92
C TYR A 99 -1.53 4.19 24.19
N PRO A 100 -0.68 3.88 23.21
CA PRO A 100 0.74 3.57 23.44
C PRO A 100 1.50 4.67 24.21
N ASP A 101 1.24 5.94 23.90
CA ASP A 101 1.83 7.07 24.65
C ASP A 101 1.38 7.05 26.11
N LEU A 102 0.09 6.79 26.35
CA LEU A 102 -0.46 6.71 27.71
C LEU A 102 0.15 5.56 28.50
N THR A 103 0.35 4.39 27.89
CA THR A 103 0.99 3.24 28.54
C THR A 103 2.43 3.56 28.93
N LEU A 104 3.17 4.26 28.07
CA LEU A 104 4.53 4.71 28.37
C LEU A 104 4.56 5.72 29.53
N HIS A 105 3.65 6.69 29.56
CA HIS A 105 3.50 7.60 30.70
C HIS A 105 3.19 6.88 32.03
N ARG A 106 2.33 5.87 31.99
CA ARG A 106 2.01 5.03 33.17
C ARG A 106 3.22 4.26 33.66
N GLY A 107 4.00 3.66 32.73
CA GLY A 107 5.25 2.97 33.05
C GLY A 107 6.28 3.89 33.69
N ILE A 108 6.47 5.08 33.14
CA ILE A 108 7.38 6.10 33.72
C ILE A 108 6.94 6.52 35.12
N LYS A 109 5.66 6.81 35.32
CA LYS A 109 5.11 7.18 36.65
C LYS A 109 5.35 6.06 37.66
N TYR A 110 5.15 4.80 37.27
CA TYR A 110 5.45 3.66 38.12
C TYR A 110 6.92 3.64 38.57
N LEU A 111 7.87 3.83 37.65
CA LEU A 111 9.31 3.85 37.93
C LEU A 111 9.67 4.99 38.88
N LEU A 112 9.21 6.21 38.61
CA LEU A 112 9.47 7.39 39.45
C LEU A 112 8.98 7.24 40.90
N VAL A 113 7.84 6.58 41.10
CA VAL A 113 7.32 6.30 42.44
C VAL A 113 8.18 5.25 43.15
N LYS A 114 8.60 4.21 42.43
CA LYS A 114 9.45 3.15 42.97
C LYS A 114 10.83 3.66 43.35
N GLU A 115 11.48 4.47 42.52
CA GLU A 115 12.80 5.04 42.80
C GLU A 115 12.80 5.96 44.03
N LYS A 116 11.76 6.75 44.24
CA LYS A 116 11.65 7.66 45.38
C LYS A 116 11.36 6.93 46.70
N GLY A 117 11.29 5.59 46.72
CA GLY A 117 10.96 4.80 47.91
C GLY A 117 9.59 5.14 48.53
N ALA A 118 8.73 5.77 47.73
CA ALA A 118 7.45 6.24 48.22
C ALA A 118 6.55 5.06 48.60
N LYS A 119 6.05 5.07 49.84
CA LYS A 119 5.04 4.12 50.32
C LYS A 119 3.66 4.29 49.68
N ARG A 120 3.52 5.21 48.70
CA ARG A 120 2.28 5.44 47.93
C ARG A 120 1.97 4.26 47.02
N LYS A 121 0.73 3.78 47.07
CA LYS A 121 0.24 2.79 46.11
C LYS A 121 0.36 3.36 44.68
N THR A 122 0.85 2.59 43.72
CA THR A 122 1.00 3.00 42.31
C THR A 122 -0.33 3.41 41.67
N THR A 123 -1.46 2.84 42.13
CA THR A 123 -2.83 3.21 41.74
C THR A 123 -3.17 4.67 41.98
N ASP A 124 -2.65 5.28 43.06
CA ASP A 124 -2.94 6.67 43.43
C ASP A 124 -2.20 7.69 42.55
N THR A 125 -1.19 7.25 41.82
CA THR A 125 -0.36 8.09 40.95
C THR A 125 -0.69 7.89 39.48
N GLY A 126 -1.55 6.91 39.13
CA GLY A 126 -1.81 6.49 37.76
C GLY A 126 -0.61 5.77 37.10
N GLY A 127 0.38 5.34 37.92
CA GLY A 127 1.48 4.49 37.46
C GLY A 127 1.06 3.04 37.34
N TYR A 128 1.52 2.34 36.32
CA TYR A 128 1.24 0.90 36.12
C TYR A 128 2.46 0.19 35.55
N HIS A 129 2.69 -1.04 36.01
CA HIS A 129 3.72 -1.92 35.49
C HIS A 129 3.08 -2.98 34.60
N TYR A 130 3.34 -2.89 33.34
CA TYR A 130 2.88 -3.87 32.35
C TYR A 130 3.86 -5.05 32.27
N SER A 131 3.32 -6.27 32.15
CA SER A 131 4.09 -7.46 31.78
C SER A 131 4.41 -7.44 30.27
N PHE A 132 5.30 -8.35 29.84
CA PHE A 132 5.59 -8.52 28.42
C PHE A 132 4.35 -8.91 27.63
N ASP A 133 3.62 -9.92 28.12
CA ASP A 133 2.42 -10.45 27.45
C ASP A 133 1.31 -9.39 27.34
N GLU A 134 1.13 -8.56 28.38
CA GLU A 134 0.19 -7.42 28.30
C GLU A 134 0.61 -6.41 27.25
N MET A 135 1.90 -6.10 27.14
CA MET A 135 2.41 -5.17 26.14
C MET A 135 2.30 -5.72 24.71
N ASP A 136 2.52 -7.01 24.53
CA ASP A 136 2.40 -7.67 23.23
C ASP A 136 0.95 -7.63 22.72
N LEU A 137 0.01 -8.04 23.55
CA LEU A 137 -1.43 -7.94 23.25
C LEU A 137 -1.88 -6.50 22.97
N LEU A 138 -1.37 -5.52 23.73
CA LEU A 138 -1.68 -4.12 23.52
C LEU A 138 -1.07 -3.59 22.22
N GLY A 139 0.13 -4.05 21.86
CA GLY A 139 0.81 -3.71 20.60
C GLY A 139 0.00 -4.14 19.39
N ASP A 140 -0.44 -5.39 19.37
CA ASP A 140 -1.28 -5.95 18.31
C ASP A 140 -2.61 -5.21 18.21
N HIS A 141 -3.27 -5.01 19.36
CA HIS A 141 -4.55 -4.30 19.41
C HIS A 141 -4.43 -2.86 18.93
N CYS A 142 -3.42 -2.11 19.38
CA CYS A 142 -3.20 -0.73 18.96
C CYS A 142 -2.86 -0.63 17.46
N SER A 143 -2.05 -1.54 16.94
CA SER A 143 -1.72 -1.60 15.52
C SER A 143 -2.94 -1.94 14.65
N MET A 144 -3.79 -2.85 15.11
CA MET A 144 -5.05 -3.19 14.42
C MET A 144 -6.02 -2.00 14.42
N THR A 145 -6.22 -1.36 15.57
CA THR A 145 -7.16 -0.23 15.70
C THR A 145 -6.68 1.02 14.95
N GLU A 146 -5.37 1.25 14.88
CA GLU A 146 -4.78 2.32 14.06
C GLU A 146 -5.11 2.09 12.58
N ARG A 147 -4.84 0.91 12.04
CA ARG A 147 -5.19 0.57 10.65
C ARG A 147 -6.68 0.72 10.37
N ARG A 148 -7.54 0.22 11.27
CA ARG A 148 -8.99 0.36 11.13
C ARG A 148 -9.44 1.83 11.11
N ALA A 149 -8.82 2.69 11.91
CA ALA A 149 -9.12 4.12 11.93
C ALA A 149 -8.66 4.80 10.63
N ASP A 150 -7.48 4.44 10.11
CA ASP A 150 -6.96 4.94 8.84
C ASP A 150 -7.85 4.50 7.67
N ASP A 151 -8.27 3.24 7.64
CA ASP A 151 -9.17 2.71 6.61
C ASP A 151 -10.53 3.41 6.64
N ALA A 152 -11.12 3.58 7.84
CA ALA A 152 -12.39 4.29 8.00
C ALA A 152 -12.29 5.76 7.53
N THR A 153 -11.19 6.46 7.88
CA THR A 153 -10.96 7.84 7.46
C THR A 153 -10.81 7.93 5.94
N ARG A 154 -10.06 7.00 5.34
CA ARG A 154 -9.89 6.92 3.90
C ARG A 154 -11.21 6.65 3.19
N GLU A 155 -11.98 5.73 3.73
CA GLU A 155 -13.29 5.34 3.18
C GLU A 155 -14.27 6.51 3.14
N VAL A 156 -14.33 7.32 4.21
CA VAL A 156 -15.15 8.53 4.25
C VAL A 156 -14.63 9.58 3.25
N ALA A 157 -13.31 9.76 3.19
CA ALA A 157 -12.71 10.69 2.24
C ALA A 157 -13.00 10.28 0.78
N ASP A 158 -12.91 9.00 0.46
CA ASP A 158 -13.19 8.51 -0.88
C ASP A 158 -14.68 8.63 -1.23
N TRP A 159 -15.58 8.44 -0.25
CA TRP A 159 -17.00 8.69 -0.44
C TRP A 159 -17.28 10.18 -0.74
N LEU A 160 -16.71 11.11 0.05
CA LEU A 160 -16.86 12.56 -0.17
C LEU A 160 -16.29 13.00 -1.52
N LYS A 161 -15.15 12.42 -1.95
CA LYS A 161 -14.58 12.67 -3.27
C LYS A 161 -15.52 12.22 -4.39
N CYS A 162 -16.15 11.05 -4.24
CA CYS A 162 -17.13 10.56 -5.21
C CYS A 162 -18.38 11.46 -5.25
N GLU A 163 -18.89 11.87 -4.08
CA GLU A 163 -20.02 12.81 -4.00
C GLU A 163 -19.70 14.11 -4.76
N TYR A 164 -18.55 14.72 -4.50
CA TYR A 164 -18.09 15.91 -5.21
C TYR A 164 -17.98 15.69 -6.72
N MET A 165 -17.51 14.53 -7.15
CA MET A 165 -17.30 14.22 -8.56
C MET A 165 -18.59 13.95 -9.35
N GLN A 166 -19.72 13.73 -8.68
CA GLN A 166 -21.02 13.54 -9.38
C GLN A 166 -21.40 14.76 -10.21
N ASP A 167 -21.16 15.97 -9.69
CA ASP A 167 -21.46 17.22 -10.39
C ASP A 167 -20.50 17.51 -11.55
N HIS A 168 -19.43 16.72 -11.67
CA HIS A 168 -18.37 16.90 -12.66
C HIS A 168 -18.37 15.81 -13.76
N VAL A 169 -19.42 15.01 -13.85
CA VAL A 169 -19.56 14.02 -14.93
C VAL A 169 -19.56 14.73 -16.29
N GLY A 170 -18.70 14.28 -17.21
CA GLY A 170 -18.47 14.89 -18.52
C GLY A 170 -17.39 15.96 -18.54
N ALA A 171 -16.93 16.46 -17.39
CA ALA A 171 -15.84 17.44 -17.31
C ALA A 171 -14.47 16.79 -17.60
N GLU A 172 -13.54 17.61 -18.07
CA GLU A 172 -12.17 17.20 -18.39
C GLU A 172 -11.18 17.74 -17.37
N PHE A 173 -10.24 16.92 -16.97
CA PHE A 173 -9.18 17.26 -16.01
C PHE A 173 -7.82 16.78 -16.49
N SER A 174 -6.78 17.46 -16.01
CA SER A 174 -5.40 16.98 -16.11
C SER A 174 -5.08 16.10 -14.91
N GLY A 175 -4.27 15.09 -15.12
CA GLY A 175 -3.85 14.21 -14.05
C GLY A 175 -2.62 13.40 -14.41
N VAL A 176 -2.16 12.64 -13.43
CA VAL A 176 -0.96 11.79 -13.52
C VAL A 176 -1.37 10.34 -13.25
N ILE A 177 -0.80 9.41 -14.01
CA ILE A 177 -1.00 7.98 -13.77
C ILE A 177 -0.34 7.61 -12.44
N SER A 178 -1.16 7.34 -11.42
CA SER A 178 -0.76 7.01 -10.05
C SER A 178 -0.54 5.51 -9.83
N SER A 179 -1.14 4.66 -10.67
CA SER A 179 -0.91 3.21 -10.65
C SER A 179 -1.26 2.59 -11.99
N VAL A 180 -0.55 1.51 -12.32
CA VAL A 180 -0.80 0.72 -13.52
C VAL A 180 -1.07 -0.72 -13.12
N THR A 181 -2.17 -1.27 -13.62
CA THR A 181 -2.62 -2.64 -13.31
C THR A 181 -2.94 -3.40 -14.59
N GLY A 182 -3.18 -4.71 -14.48
CA GLY A 182 -3.57 -5.53 -15.62
C GLY A 182 -4.99 -5.26 -16.15
N PHE A 183 -5.82 -4.51 -15.41
CA PHE A 183 -7.18 -4.16 -15.80
C PHE A 183 -7.36 -2.67 -16.14
N GLY A 184 -6.32 -1.83 -15.96
CA GLY A 184 -6.40 -0.42 -16.33
C GLY A 184 -5.37 0.46 -15.63
N LEU A 185 -5.60 1.76 -15.76
CA LEU A 185 -4.77 2.84 -15.22
C LEU A 185 -5.55 3.55 -14.12
N PHE A 186 -4.93 3.76 -12.98
CA PHE A 186 -5.44 4.73 -12.00
C PHE A 186 -4.79 6.07 -12.30
N VAL A 187 -5.62 7.09 -12.43
CA VAL A 187 -5.19 8.47 -12.69
C VAL A 187 -5.58 9.34 -11.51
N ARG A 188 -4.62 10.06 -10.97
CA ARG A 188 -4.85 11.08 -9.94
C ARG A 188 -4.96 12.44 -10.59
N LEU A 189 -6.04 13.15 -10.29
CA LEU A 189 -6.25 14.53 -10.75
C LEU A 189 -5.27 15.48 -10.06
N ASP A 190 -4.68 16.41 -10.82
CA ASP A 190 -3.62 17.30 -10.32
C ASP A 190 -4.14 18.25 -9.23
N ASP A 191 -5.32 18.86 -9.42
CA ASP A 191 -5.84 19.88 -8.51
C ASP A 191 -6.67 19.32 -7.35
N LEU A 192 -7.32 18.18 -7.55
CA LEU A 192 -8.31 17.62 -6.63
C LEU A 192 -7.78 16.43 -5.82
N PHE A 193 -6.65 15.85 -6.22
CA PHE A 193 -6.08 14.64 -5.62
C PHE A 193 -7.08 13.47 -5.52
N ILE A 194 -7.99 13.38 -6.51
CA ILE A 194 -8.97 12.30 -6.63
C ILE A 194 -8.41 11.27 -7.61
N ASP A 195 -8.40 10.02 -7.18
CA ASP A 195 -8.01 8.91 -8.05
C ASP A 195 -9.26 8.32 -8.75
N GLY A 196 -9.14 8.03 -10.04
CA GLY A 196 -10.17 7.33 -10.82
C GLY A 196 -9.56 6.30 -11.74
N LEU A 197 -10.39 5.38 -12.22
CA LEU A 197 -10.00 4.26 -13.05
C LEU A 197 -10.27 4.55 -14.54
N VAL A 198 -9.24 4.44 -15.36
CA VAL A 198 -9.37 4.26 -16.81
C VAL A 198 -9.27 2.76 -17.08
N HIS A 199 -10.42 2.11 -17.32
CA HIS A 199 -10.44 0.67 -17.57
C HIS A 199 -9.74 0.34 -18.88
N ILE A 200 -9.03 -0.79 -18.94
CA ILE A 200 -8.25 -1.20 -20.12
C ILE A 200 -9.10 -1.30 -21.41
N SER A 201 -10.38 -1.62 -21.30
CA SER A 201 -11.29 -1.70 -22.45
C SER A 201 -11.68 -0.34 -23.03
N THR A 202 -11.46 0.77 -22.29
CA THR A 202 -11.71 2.15 -22.75
C THR A 202 -10.47 2.82 -23.32
N LEU A 203 -9.30 2.16 -23.21
CA LEU A 203 -8.10 2.56 -23.94
C LEU A 203 -8.30 2.21 -25.41
N ASP A 204 -7.82 3.10 -26.30
CA ASP A 204 -7.95 2.97 -27.75
C ASP A 204 -7.97 1.52 -28.25
N ASN A 205 -8.60 1.24 -29.40
CA ASN A 205 -8.83 -0.08 -30.00
C ASN A 205 -7.56 -0.94 -30.16
N ASP A 206 -6.92 -1.28 -29.04
CA ASP A 206 -5.72 -2.10 -28.98
C ASP A 206 -5.78 -3.09 -27.80
N TYR A 207 -5.01 -4.16 -27.89
CA TYR A 207 -4.80 -5.08 -26.78
C TYR A 207 -3.60 -4.62 -25.98
N TYR A 208 -3.83 -4.37 -24.67
CA TYR A 208 -2.77 -3.91 -23.78
C TYR A 208 -2.28 -5.04 -22.88
N GLN A 209 -0.97 -5.16 -22.75
CA GLN A 209 -0.33 -6.07 -21.81
C GLN A 209 0.33 -5.32 -20.68
N PHE A 210 0.15 -5.84 -19.47
CA PHE A 210 0.74 -5.30 -18.26
C PHE A 210 2.14 -5.86 -18.03
N ASP A 211 3.13 -4.98 -17.98
CA ASP A 211 4.50 -5.26 -17.57
C ASP A 211 4.67 -4.84 -16.11
N ALA A 212 4.57 -5.81 -15.20
CA ALA A 212 4.63 -5.58 -13.75
C ALA A 212 6.00 -5.03 -13.31
N THR A 213 7.09 -5.45 -13.99
CA THR A 213 8.44 -5.01 -13.65
C THR A 213 8.64 -3.52 -13.96
N LYS A 214 8.10 -3.05 -15.09
CA LYS A 214 8.23 -1.66 -15.53
C LYS A 214 7.01 -0.80 -15.19
N GLN A 215 6.05 -1.34 -14.46
CA GLN A 215 4.82 -0.66 -14.05
C GLN A 215 4.17 0.09 -15.22
N ARG A 216 3.88 -0.63 -16.32
CA ARG A 216 3.37 -0.03 -17.56
C ARG A 216 2.40 -0.95 -18.30
N LEU A 217 1.49 -0.33 -19.09
CA LEU A 217 0.71 -1.02 -20.11
C LEU A 217 1.36 -0.77 -21.47
N ILE A 218 1.41 -1.80 -22.31
CA ILE A 218 1.96 -1.75 -23.68
C ILE A 218 0.91 -2.24 -24.66
N GLY A 219 0.52 -1.37 -25.60
CA GLY A 219 -0.36 -1.74 -26.70
C GLY A 219 0.34 -2.66 -27.69
N GLU A 220 -0.32 -3.77 -28.04
CA GLU A 220 0.27 -4.82 -28.91
C GLU A 220 0.41 -4.33 -30.35
N ASN A 221 -0.60 -3.64 -30.88
CA ASN A 221 -0.62 -3.18 -32.26
C ASN A 221 -0.08 -1.74 -32.41
N SER A 222 -0.54 -0.83 -31.54
CA SER A 222 -0.15 0.59 -31.58
C SER A 222 1.29 0.82 -31.09
N GLY A 223 1.76 -0.03 -30.17
CA GLY A 223 3.00 0.19 -29.44
C GLY A 223 2.91 1.36 -28.46
N MET A 224 1.69 1.80 -28.14
CA MET A 224 1.42 2.83 -27.14
C MET A 224 1.85 2.34 -25.76
N ILE A 225 2.48 3.20 -24.98
CA ILE A 225 2.95 2.82 -23.65
C ILE A 225 2.41 3.84 -22.64
N TYR A 226 1.73 3.34 -21.62
CA TYR A 226 1.30 4.12 -20.46
C TYR A 226 2.11 3.68 -19.24
N ARG A 227 2.73 4.63 -18.56
CA ARG A 227 3.62 4.41 -17.42
C ARG A 227 3.10 5.15 -16.20
N LEU A 228 3.44 4.65 -15.05
CA LEU A 228 3.30 5.38 -13.79
C LEU A 228 4.07 6.72 -13.91
N GLY A 229 3.43 7.82 -13.49
CA GLY A 229 3.97 9.17 -13.59
C GLY A 229 3.73 9.89 -14.93
N ASP A 230 3.15 9.24 -15.95
CA ASP A 230 2.79 9.92 -17.20
C ASP A 230 1.61 10.87 -16.97
N LYS A 231 1.74 12.11 -17.50
CA LYS A 231 0.65 13.09 -17.51
C LYS A 231 -0.37 12.75 -18.58
N VAL A 232 -1.63 12.80 -18.22
CA VAL A 232 -2.75 12.48 -19.12
C VAL A 232 -3.88 13.48 -18.93
N LYS A 233 -4.70 13.65 -19.96
CA LYS A 233 -5.95 14.38 -19.88
C LYS A 233 -7.09 13.36 -19.90
N ILE A 234 -7.98 13.46 -18.93
CA ILE A 234 -9.09 12.54 -18.75
C ILE A 234 -10.42 13.28 -18.78
N ARG A 235 -11.47 12.52 -19.05
CA ARG A 235 -12.88 12.95 -18.88
C ARG A 235 -13.54 12.03 -17.87
N VAL A 236 -14.33 12.60 -16.98
CA VAL A 236 -15.16 11.85 -16.01
C VAL A 236 -16.31 11.21 -16.75
N VAL A 237 -16.43 9.89 -16.69
CA VAL A 237 -17.47 9.12 -17.39
C VAL A 237 -18.61 8.77 -16.47
N ALA A 238 -18.32 8.23 -15.30
CA ALA A 238 -19.30 7.79 -14.32
C ALA A 238 -18.74 7.89 -12.90
N VAL A 239 -19.63 8.00 -11.93
CA VAL A 239 -19.32 8.00 -10.51
C VAL A 239 -20.20 6.98 -9.81
N HIS A 240 -19.57 6.05 -9.09
CA HIS A 240 -20.21 4.96 -8.37
C HIS A 240 -20.07 5.16 -6.87
N LEU A 241 -21.05 5.84 -6.24
CA LEU A 241 -21.01 6.19 -4.81
C LEU A 241 -20.89 4.97 -3.89
N GLU A 242 -21.68 3.91 -4.17
CA GLU A 242 -21.68 2.70 -3.35
C GLU A 242 -20.34 1.97 -3.39
N GLN A 243 -19.65 2.02 -4.54
CA GLN A 243 -18.36 1.40 -4.76
C GLN A 243 -17.19 2.34 -4.44
N LYS A 244 -17.49 3.63 -4.20
CA LYS A 244 -16.51 4.71 -4.00
C LYS A 244 -15.48 4.76 -5.13
N MET A 245 -15.97 4.66 -6.36
CA MET A 245 -15.16 4.62 -7.58
C MET A 245 -15.59 5.69 -8.57
N VAL A 246 -14.60 6.24 -9.27
CA VAL A 246 -14.82 7.18 -10.38
C VAL A 246 -14.20 6.59 -11.63
N ASP A 247 -15.00 6.49 -12.68
CA ASP A 247 -14.55 6.02 -13.98
C ASP A 247 -14.16 7.18 -14.88
N PHE A 248 -12.98 7.07 -15.43
CA PHE A 248 -12.40 8.02 -16.37
C PHE A 248 -12.27 7.42 -17.77
N SER A 249 -12.28 8.29 -18.79
CA SER A 249 -11.79 7.97 -20.13
C SER A 249 -10.63 8.88 -20.49
N LEU A 250 -9.67 8.38 -21.25
CA LEU A 250 -8.61 9.22 -21.81
C LEU A 250 -9.17 10.11 -22.91
N VAL A 251 -8.86 11.41 -22.84
CA VAL A 251 -9.15 12.38 -23.92
C VAL A 251 -7.90 12.55 -24.76
N GLU A 252 -6.74 12.70 -24.13
CA GLU A 252 -5.47 12.90 -24.79
C GLU A 252 -4.33 12.38 -23.91
N SER A 253 -3.36 11.68 -24.50
CA SER A 253 -2.13 11.37 -23.81
C SER A 253 -1.10 12.46 -24.10
N ALA A 254 -0.45 12.99 -23.08
CA ALA A 254 0.53 14.08 -23.20
C ALA A 254 1.79 13.70 -24.00
N ARG A 255 1.99 12.43 -24.28
CA ARG A 255 3.10 11.94 -25.10
C ARG A 255 2.55 11.30 -26.36
N LYS A 256 2.88 11.93 -27.52
CA LYS A 256 2.75 11.22 -28.81
C LYS A 256 3.53 9.90 -28.72
N PRO A 257 2.96 8.78 -29.22
CA PRO A 257 3.63 7.49 -29.16
C PRO A 257 5.02 7.63 -29.76
N ARG A 258 6.05 7.32 -28.98
CA ARG A 258 7.37 7.14 -29.55
C ARG A 258 7.23 5.94 -30.47
N ARG A 259 7.18 6.16 -31.78
CA ARG A 259 7.19 5.06 -32.76
C ARG A 259 8.41 4.20 -32.45
N VAL A 260 8.15 3.07 -31.86
CA VAL A 260 9.17 2.07 -31.58
C VAL A 260 9.73 1.63 -32.92
N GLY A 261 11.01 1.87 -33.20
CA GLY A 261 11.66 1.45 -34.41
C GLY A 261 11.45 -0.06 -34.67
N LYS A 262 11.47 -0.49 -35.93
CA LYS A 262 11.20 -1.87 -36.37
C LYS A 262 11.91 -2.95 -35.52
N THR A 263 13.09 -2.65 -35.00
CA THR A 263 13.88 -3.53 -34.09
C THR A 263 13.27 -3.75 -32.72
N ALA A 264 12.58 -2.76 -32.16
CA ALA A 264 11.95 -2.92 -30.85
C ALA A 264 10.57 -3.60 -30.96
N LYS A 265 9.85 -3.47 -32.11
CA LYS A 265 8.68 -4.31 -32.42
C LYS A 265 9.04 -5.80 -32.51
N GLN A 266 10.22 -6.16 -33.00
CA GLN A 266 10.71 -7.54 -33.03
C GLN A 266 11.11 -8.04 -31.63
N LYS A 267 11.70 -7.18 -30.78
CA LYS A 267 11.99 -7.52 -29.36
C LYS A 267 10.70 -7.67 -28.54
N ALA A 268 9.71 -6.81 -28.75
CA ALA A 268 8.40 -6.94 -28.11
C ALA A 268 7.73 -8.26 -28.51
N LYS A 269 7.69 -8.62 -29.81
CA LYS A 269 7.16 -9.93 -30.25
C LYS A 269 7.91 -11.14 -29.69
N LYS A 270 9.19 -11.02 -29.35
CA LYS A 270 9.99 -12.08 -28.73
C LYS A 270 9.62 -12.25 -27.24
N VAL A 271 9.45 -11.16 -26.51
CA VAL A 271 8.95 -11.15 -25.13
C VAL A 271 7.53 -11.70 -25.05
N PHE A 272 6.68 -11.41 -26.04
CA PHE A 272 5.32 -11.98 -26.15
C PHE A 272 5.28 -13.50 -26.33
N LYS A 273 6.32 -14.10 -26.94
CA LYS A 273 6.41 -15.56 -27.12
C LYS A 273 6.93 -16.31 -25.90
N GLU A 274 7.61 -15.63 -24.98
CA GLU A 274 8.27 -16.23 -23.81
C GLU A 274 7.43 -16.16 -22.51
N LEU A 275 6.24 -15.52 -22.56
CA LEU A 275 5.33 -15.49 -21.41
C LEU A 275 4.49 -16.78 -21.34
N PRO A 276 4.38 -17.42 -20.16
CA PRO A 276 3.60 -18.64 -20.02
C PRO A 276 2.10 -18.37 -20.30
N PRO A 277 1.40 -19.31 -20.98
CA PRO A 277 0.00 -19.14 -21.30
C PRO A 277 -0.85 -19.08 -20.03
N LYS A 278 -1.77 -18.09 -19.95
CA LYS A 278 -2.73 -17.98 -18.86
C LYS A 278 -3.47 -19.29 -18.67
N ALA A 279 -3.37 -19.88 -17.49
CA ALA A 279 -4.15 -21.06 -17.09
C ALA A 279 -5.64 -20.69 -17.14
N SER A 280 -6.32 -21.17 -18.17
CA SER A 280 -7.77 -21.10 -18.27
C SER A 280 -8.39 -22.00 -17.20
N LYS A 281 -8.90 -21.42 -16.12
CA LYS A 281 -9.75 -22.12 -15.17
C LYS A 281 -11.07 -22.48 -15.87
N LYS A 282 -11.16 -23.66 -16.46
CA LYS A 282 -12.43 -24.28 -16.84
C LYS A 282 -13.27 -24.47 -15.58
N ARG A 283 -14.26 -23.62 -15.36
CA ARG A 283 -15.37 -23.88 -14.43
C ARG A 283 -16.15 -25.10 -14.95
N LYS A 284 -15.93 -26.26 -14.38
CA LYS A 284 -16.86 -27.39 -14.50
C LYS A 284 -18.03 -27.14 -13.59
N SER A 285 -19.16 -26.78 -14.18
CA SER A 285 -20.47 -26.83 -13.56
C SER A 285 -20.85 -28.29 -13.34
N ALA A 286 -20.82 -28.77 -12.12
CA ALA A 286 -21.44 -30.02 -11.73
C ALA A 286 -22.69 -29.71 -10.90
N VAL A 287 -23.79 -29.54 -11.60
CA VAL A 287 -25.12 -29.67 -11.01
C VAL A 287 -25.32 -31.16 -10.78
N LYS A 288 -25.39 -31.60 -9.54
CA LYS A 288 -25.95 -32.90 -9.15
C LYS A 288 -27.19 -32.63 -8.30
N ASN A 289 -28.35 -32.80 -8.95
CA ASN A 289 -29.60 -33.07 -8.26
C ASN A 289 -29.43 -34.31 -7.36
N LYS A 290 -29.83 -34.19 -6.11
CA LYS A 290 -30.21 -35.35 -5.30
C LYS A 290 -31.52 -35.07 -4.61
N ASP A 291 -32.38 -35.99 -4.88
CA ASP A 291 -33.78 -36.12 -4.48
C ASP A 291 -34.03 -35.99 -2.98
N VAL A 292 -35.22 -35.43 -2.77
CA VAL A 292 -35.98 -35.40 -1.52
C VAL A 292 -36.54 -36.79 -1.27
N SER A 293 -36.30 -37.39 -0.12
CA SER A 293 -37.28 -38.12 0.67
C SER A 293 -36.63 -38.83 1.87
N LYS A 294 -37.08 -38.48 3.05
CA LYS A 294 -37.60 -39.26 4.13
C LYS A 294 -37.35 -38.63 5.51
N LYS A 295 -38.45 -38.17 6.11
CA LYS A 295 -38.54 -37.95 7.55
C LYS A 295 -38.40 -39.28 8.28
N PRO A 296 -37.92 -39.29 9.52
CA PRO A 296 -38.47 -40.12 10.54
C PRO A 296 -39.00 -39.34 11.76
N THR A 297 -40.09 -39.87 12.18
CA THR A 297 -40.96 -39.58 13.31
C THR A 297 -40.28 -39.48 14.66
N ARG A 298 -40.84 -38.57 15.44
CA ARG A 298 -40.69 -38.35 16.87
C ARG A 298 -41.10 -39.59 17.65
N LYS A 299 -40.27 -40.06 18.62
CA LYS A 299 -40.72 -40.80 19.80
C LYS A 299 -40.28 -40.09 21.07
N ARG A 300 -41.26 -39.59 21.82
CA ARG A 300 -41.20 -39.29 23.26
C ARG A 300 -41.11 -40.58 24.04
N LYS A 301 -40.23 -40.63 25.07
CA LYS A 301 -40.44 -41.33 26.34
C LYS A 301 -39.41 -40.76 27.35
N LYS A 302 -39.84 -40.43 28.34
CA LYS A 302 -40.17 -40.32 29.78
C LYS A 302 -39.12 -39.52 30.46
#